data_f7899c49877a2e5046bb36a86af74991
#
_entry.id   f7899c49877a2e5046bb36a86af74991
#
_cell.length_a   1.000
_cell.length_b   1.000
_cell.length_c   1.000
_cell.angle_alpha   90.00
_cell.angle_beta   90.00
_cell.angle_gamma   90.00
#
_symmetry.space_group_name_H-M   'P 1'
#
loop_
_entity.id
_entity.type
_entity.pdbx_description
1 polymer ?
#
loop_
_entity_poly.entity_id
_entity_poly.type
_entity_poly.pdbx_seq_one_letter_code
_entity_poly.pdbx_strand_id
1 'polypeptide(L)'
;MARLKEIYRKEIAPKLKEELKLANVMEVPRITKITLNMGLGEAIGDKKIIENAVADLEKITGQKVVVTHARKSIAGFKVREGWPIGVKVTLRRERMYEFLDRLLSISLPRVRDFRGLNAKSFDGRGNYSMGVKEQIIFPEIDYDKIDALRGLDITLTTTARNDDEGRALLRAFNFPFRNLSLIHISEPTRLRR
;
A
#
# COMPACT_ATOMS: atom_id res chain seq x y z
N MET A 1 5.16 17.17 14.20
CA MET A 1 5.88 15.99 13.65
C MET A 1 4.95 14.80 13.66
N ALA A 2 4.98 13.95 12.63
CA ALA A 2 4.14 12.76 12.58
C ALA A 2 4.49 11.77 13.72
N ARG A 3 3.49 11.34 14.49
CA ARG A 3 3.64 10.44 15.65
C ARG A 3 4.46 9.19 15.32
N LEU A 4 4.13 8.51 14.23
CA LEU A 4 4.84 7.28 13.82
C LEU A 4 6.31 7.52 13.44
N LYS A 5 6.70 8.71 13.00
CA LYS A 5 8.09 9.06 12.73
C LYS A 5 8.92 9.11 14.02
N GLU A 6 8.34 9.63 15.10
CA GLU A 6 9.00 9.65 16.42
C GLU A 6 9.10 8.26 17.02
N ILE A 7 8.02 7.48 16.96
CA ILE A 7 8.00 6.07 17.41
C ILE A 7 9.06 5.27 16.64
N TYR A 8 9.14 5.45 15.31
CA TYR A 8 10.18 4.78 14.53
C TYR A 8 11.59 5.09 15.03
N ARG A 9 11.90 6.37 15.30
CA ARG A 9 13.24 6.77 15.74
C ARG A 9 13.57 6.32 17.16
N LYS A 10 12.60 6.42 18.08
CA LYS A 10 12.81 6.17 19.52
C LYS A 10 12.74 4.69 19.88
N GLU A 11 11.84 3.95 19.25
CA GLU A 11 11.48 2.59 19.67
C GLU A 11 11.77 1.53 18.60
N ILE A 12 11.30 1.76 17.35
CA ILE A 12 11.34 0.74 16.30
C ILE A 12 12.78 0.52 15.81
N ALA A 13 13.53 1.59 15.51
CA ALA A 13 14.87 1.47 14.96
C ALA A 13 15.87 0.78 15.90
N PRO A 14 15.90 1.05 17.22
CA PRO A 14 16.75 0.29 18.14
C PRO A 14 16.36 -1.19 18.21
N LYS A 15 15.06 -1.50 18.34
CA LYS A 15 14.57 -2.89 18.38
C LYS A 15 14.93 -3.67 17.13
N LEU A 16 14.71 -3.08 15.95
CA LEU A 16 15.08 -3.73 14.67
C LEU A 16 16.57 -3.94 14.52
N LYS A 17 17.41 -3.02 15.03
CA LYS A 17 18.86 -3.20 15.03
C LYS A 17 19.26 -4.45 15.79
N GLU A 18 18.70 -4.69 16.96
CA GLU A 18 18.95 -5.86 17.80
C GLU A 18 18.41 -7.14 17.16
N GLU A 19 17.16 -7.11 16.69
CA GLU A 19 16.47 -8.26 16.06
C GLU A 19 17.21 -8.75 14.80
N LEU A 20 17.62 -7.82 13.95
CA LEU A 20 18.33 -8.10 12.69
C LEU A 20 19.85 -8.20 12.85
N LYS A 21 20.37 -8.02 14.08
CA LYS A 21 21.81 -8.08 14.40
C LYS A 21 22.67 -7.17 13.50
N LEU A 22 22.17 -5.96 13.23
CA LEU A 22 22.84 -5.00 12.35
C LEU A 22 23.96 -4.28 13.09
N ALA A 23 25.11 -4.11 12.42
CA ALA A 23 26.26 -3.42 13.00
C ALA A 23 25.98 -1.90 13.17
N ASN A 24 25.37 -1.29 12.15
CA ASN A 24 25.15 0.15 12.11
C ASN A 24 23.64 0.51 12.17
N VAL A 25 23.32 1.58 12.90
CA VAL A 25 21.96 2.13 12.95
C VAL A 25 21.47 2.61 11.56
N MET A 26 22.38 3.03 10.69
CA MET A 26 22.05 3.49 9.34
C MET A 26 21.63 2.36 8.38
N GLU A 27 21.93 1.11 8.72
CA GLU A 27 21.50 -0.08 7.96
C GLU A 27 20.08 -0.49 8.28
N VAL A 28 19.51 0.00 9.39
CA VAL A 28 18.14 -0.36 9.81
C VAL A 28 17.16 -0.02 8.70
N PRO A 29 16.32 -0.99 8.27
CA PRO A 29 15.34 -0.77 7.22
C PRO A 29 14.34 0.31 7.61
N ARG A 30 13.99 1.18 6.65
CA ARG A 30 13.03 2.27 6.83
C ARG A 30 12.13 2.40 5.61
N ILE A 31 10.94 2.94 5.81
CA ILE A 31 10.04 3.28 4.71
C ILE A 31 10.57 4.56 4.03
N THR A 32 10.72 4.54 2.72
CA THR A 32 11.23 5.67 1.92
C THR A 32 10.12 6.47 1.26
N LYS A 33 9.11 5.78 0.74
CA LYS A 33 7.94 6.36 0.10
C LYS A 33 6.75 5.42 0.16
N ILE A 34 5.56 5.99 0.08
CA ILE A 34 4.32 5.26 -0.17
C ILE A 34 3.75 5.79 -1.49
N THR A 35 3.45 4.88 -2.39
CA THR A 35 2.83 5.21 -3.68
C THR A 35 1.42 4.68 -3.68
N LEU A 36 0.45 5.57 -3.96
CA LEU A 36 -0.94 5.22 -4.19
C LEU A 36 -1.19 5.30 -5.69
N ASN A 37 -1.86 4.31 -6.22
CA ASN A 37 -2.23 4.25 -7.63
C ASN A 37 -3.68 3.83 -7.78
N MET A 38 -4.39 4.48 -8.69
CA MET A 38 -5.76 4.16 -9.06
C MET A 38 -5.82 3.94 -10.57
N GLY A 39 -6.04 2.69 -10.99
CA GLY A 39 -6.21 2.35 -12.39
C GLY A 39 -7.65 2.64 -12.83
N LEU A 40 -7.82 3.45 -13.87
CA LEU A 40 -9.12 3.93 -14.34
C LEU A 40 -9.33 3.52 -15.81
N GLY A 41 -9.52 2.22 -16.05
CA GLY A 41 -9.79 1.71 -17.39
C GLY A 41 -11.08 2.25 -18.01
N GLU A 42 -12.07 2.57 -17.20
CA GLU A 42 -13.36 3.13 -17.60
C GLU A 42 -13.27 4.59 -18.09
N ALA A 43 -12.21 5.30 -17.72
CA ALA A 43 -11.97 6.68 -18.10
C ALA A 43 -11.75 6.89 -19.61
N ILE A 44 -11.61 5.81 -20.38
CA ILE A 44 -11.56 5.83 -21.85
C ILE A 44 -12.88 6.37 -22.42
N GLY A 45 -14.01 6.05 -21.78
CA GLY A 45 -15.34 6.52 -22.17
C GLY A 45 -15.72 7.87 -21.60
N ASP A 46 -15.33 8.16 -20.38
CA ASP A 46 -15.69 9.39 -19.67
C ASP A 46 -14.52 10.03 -18.92
N LYS A 47 -14.13 11.22 -19.35
CA LYS A 47 -13.03 11.98 -18.74
C LYS A 47 -13.35 12.46 -17.32
N LYS A 48 -14.63 12.64 -16.96
CA LYS A 48 -15.03 13.07 -15.61
C LYS A 48 -14.62 12.08 -14.54
N ILE A 49 -14.52 10.79 -14.89
CA ILE A 49 -14.04 9.74 -13.98
C ILE A 49 -12.64 10.07 -13.43
N ILE A 50 -11.76 10.64 -14.26
CA ILE A 50 -10.41 11.02 -13.84
C ILE A 50 -10.44 12.21 -12.90
N GLU A 51 -11.27 13.23 -13.20
CA GLU A 51 -11.39 14.42 -12.35
C GLU A 51 -11.91 14.03 -10.94
N ASN A 52 -12.89 13.16 -10.88
CA ASN A 52 -13.43 12.64 -9.61
C ASN A 52 -12.37 11.83 -8.85
N ALA A 53 -11.64 10.93 -9.52
CA ALA A 53 -10.58 10.15 -8.90
C ALA A 53 -9.40 11.01 -8.43
N VAL A 54 -9.06 12.07 -9.15
CA VAL A 54 -8.07 13.06 -8.71
C VAL A 54 -8.54 13.75 -7.43
N ALA A 55 -9.79 14.23 -7.41
CA ALA A 55 -10.35 14.89 -6.23
C ALA A 55 -10.38 13.96 -5.00
N ASP A 56 -10.73 12.69 -5.18
CA ASP A 56 -10.74 11.70 -4.08
C ASP A 56 -9.33 11.43 -3.55
N LEU A 57 -8.35 11.19 -4.43
CA LEU A 57 -6.96 10.98 -3.99
C LEU A 57 -6.34 12.23 -3.37
N GLU A 58 -6.68 13.43 -3.84
CA GLU A 58 -6.22 14.67 -3.22
C GLU A 58 -6.78 14.85 -1.81
N LYS A 59 -8.05 14.50 -1.58
CA LYS A 59 -8.63 14.50 -0.22
C LYS A 59 -7.91 13.52 0.70
N ILE A 60 -7.67 12.27 0.25
CA ILE A 60 -7.00 11.23 1.03
C ILE A 60 -5.56 11.62 1.38
N THR A 61 -4.82 12.22 0.44
CA THR A 61 -3.37 12.42 0.57
C THR A 61 -2.96 13.83 0.97
N GLY A 62 -3.84 14.81 0.78
CA GLY A 62 -3.53 16.22 0.98
C GLY A 62 -2.42 16.75 0.03
N GLN A 63 -2.19 16.06 -1.09
CA GLN A 63 -1.14 16.37 -2.06
C GLN A 63 -1.70 16.30 -3.48
N LYS A 64 -1.23 17.19 -4.37
CA LYS A 64 -1.60 17.19 -5.78
C LYS A 64 -1.27 15.85 -6.43
N VAL A 65 -2.24 15.28 -7.13
CA VAL A 65 -2.17 13.98 -7.79
C VAL A 65 -1.63 14.13 -9.22
N VAL A 66 -0.92 13.13 -9.71
CA VAL A 66 -0.42 13.05 -11.07
C VAL A 66 -1.31 12.13 -11.89
N VAL A 67 -1.88 12.65 -12.98
CA VAL A 67 -2.59 11.84 -13.97
C VAL A 67 -1.60 11.06 -14.80
N THR A 68 -1.84 9.76 -14.95
CA THR A 68 -0.99 8.88 -15.76
C THR A 68 -1.61 8.63 -17.12
N HIS A 69 -0.78 8.75 -18.18
CA HIS A 69 -1.20 8.63 -19.56
C HIS A 69 -0.69 7.32 -20.19
N ALA A 70 -1.43 6.80 -21.13
CA ALA A 70 -1.03 5.64 -21.92
C ALA A 70 0.23 5.93 -22.73
N ARG A 71 1.20 5.03 -22.70
CA ARG A 71 2.48 5.17 -23.43
C ARG A 71 2.40 4.66 -24.87
N LYS A 72 1.50 3.72 -25.14
CA LYS A 72 1.31 3.09 -26.44
C LYS A 72 -0.17 2.90 -26.73
N SER A 73 -0.52 2.98 -28.01
CA SER A 73 -1.87 2.63 -28.46
C SER A 73 -2.04 1.12 -28.51
N ILE A 74 -3.12 0.61 -27.89
CA ILE A 74 -3.45 -0.83 -27.88
C ILE A 74 -4.91 -0.98 -28.33
N ALA A 75 -5.12 -1.55 -29.53
CA ALA A 75 -6.44 -1.70 -30.14
C ALA A 75 -7.37 -2.60 -29.32
N GLY A 76 -6.88 -3.67 -28.73
CA GLY A 76 -7.66 -4.60 -27.90
C GLY A 76 -8.29 -3.95 -26.68
N PHE A 77 -7.67 -2.93 -26.10
CA PHE A 77 -8.21 -2.15 -24.98
C PHE A 77 -8.83 -0.83 -25.41
N LYS A 78 -8.93 -0.53 -26.70
CA LYS A 78 -9.44 0.72 -27.25
C LYS A 78 -8.73 1.97 -26.70
N VAL A 79 -7.44 1.86 -26.35
CA VAL A 79 -6.62 2.92 -25.77
C VAL A 79 -5.73 3.52 -26.85
N ARG A 80 -5.66 4.86 -26.90
CA ARG A 80 -4.70 5.60 -27.73
C ARG A 80 -3.59 6.17 -26.87
N GLU A 81 -2.42 6.36 -27.45
CA GLU A 81 -1.29 7.03 -26.82
C GLU A 81 -1.69 8.43 -26.33
N GLY A 82 -1.19 8.81 -25.15
CA GLY A 82 -1.51 10.09 -24.51
C GLY A 82 -2.87 10.14 -23.79
N TRP A 83 -3.70 9.11 -23.86
CA TRP A 83 -4.96 9.10 -23.12
C TRP A 83 -4.74 8.89 -21.63
N PRO A 84 -5.46 9.65 -20.78
CA PRO A 84 -5.39 9.46 -19.34
C PRO A 84 -6.08 8.14 -18.94
N ILE A 85 -5.36 7.29 -18.23
CA ILE A 85 -5.82 5.93 -17.85
C ILE A 85 -5.73 5.65 -16.35
N GLY A 86 -5.24 6.59 -15.58
CA GLY A 86 -5.13 6.42 -14.12
C GLY A 86 -4.55 7.62 -13.44
N VAL A 87 -4.49 7.54 -12.13
CA VAL A 87 -3.97 8.59 -11.26
C VAL A 87 -3.04 8.00 -10.23
N LYS A 88 -1.96 8.70 -9.88
CA LYS A 88 -1.04 8.27 -8.84
C LYS A 88 -0.54 9.42 -7.99
N VAL A 89 -0.17 9.11 -6.76
CA VAL A 89 0.50 10.03 -5.86
C VAL A 89 1.63 9.32 -5.11
N THR A 90 2.70 10.04 -4.82
CA THR A 90 3.83 9.51 -4.04
C THR A 90 4.02 10.36 -2.80
N LEU A 91 3.86 9.75 -1.64
CA LEU A 91 4.02 10.37 -0.34
C LEU A 91 5.42 10.08 0.21
N ARG A 92 6.02 11.09 0.83
CA ARG A 92 7.35 11.02 1.44
C ARG A 92 7.37 11.77 2.77
N ARG A 93 8.40 11.50 3.58
CA ARG A 93 8.67 12.20 4.84
C ARG A 93 7.46 12.22 5.79
N GLU A 94 7.03 13.38 6.25
CA GLU A 94 5.97 13.53 7.25
C GLU A 94 4.61 13.07 6.73
N ARG A 95 4.22 13.50 5.53
CA ARG A 95 2.94 13.09 4.91
C ARG A 95 2.82 11.57 4.76
N MET A 96 3.94 10.91 4.48
CA MET A 96 3.99 9.45 4.39
C MET A 96 3.66 8.79 5.73
N TYR A 97 4.25 9.27 6.84
CA TYR A 97 3.99 8.73 8.16
C TYR A 97 2.58 9.04 8.67
N GLU A 98 2.05 10.22 8.37
CA GLU A 98 0.68 10.59 8.70
C GLU A 98 -0.33 9.70 7.95
N PHE A 99 -0.12 9.50 6.66
CA PHE A 99 -0.93 8.59 5.87
C PHE A 99 -0.85 7.15 6.41
N LEU A 100 0.35 6.69 6.77
CA LEU A 100 0.56 5.36 7.33
C LEU A 100 -0.18 5.18 8.66
N ASP A 101 -0.15 6.19 9.54
CA ASP A 101 -0.85 6.16 10.82
C ASP A 101 -2.37 6.05 10.62
N ARG A 102 -2.95 6.85 9.74
CA ARG A 102 -4.38 6.77 9.38
C ARG A 102 -4.75 5.45 8.72
N LEU A 103 -3.89 4.94 7.82
CA LEU A 103 -4.11 3.66 7.17
C LEU A 103 -4.23 2.53 8.19
N LEU A 104 -3.30 2.45 9.14
CA LEU A 104 -3.24 1.38 10.13
C LEU A 104 -4.31 1.50 11.22
N SER A 105 -4.50 2.72 11.75
CA SER A 105 -5.38 2.92 12.91
C SER A 105 -6.86 3.09 12.55
N ILE A 106 -7.16 3.62 11.36
CA ILE A 106 -8.54 3.97 10.99
C ILE A 106 -9.01 3.19 9.77
N SER A 107 -8.24 3.22 8.66
CA SER A 107 -8.73 2.74 7.37
C SER A 107 -8.77 1.21 7.29
N LEU A 108 -7.71 0.51 7.70
CA LEU A 108 -7.68 -0.97 7.65
C LEU A 108 -8.77 -1.64 8.50
N PRO A 109 -9.07 -1.20 9.74
CA PRO A 109 -10.19 -1.75 10.50
C PRO A 109 -11.56 -1.54 9.85
N ARG A 110 -11.72 -0.53 9.00
CA ARG A 110 -12.96 -0.23 8.27
C ARG A 110 -13.14 -1.04 6.99
N VAL A 111 -12.11 -1.79 6.57
CA VAL A 111 -12.21 -2.66 5.39
C VAL A 111 -13.23 -3.76 5.67
N ARG A 112 -14.20 -3.90 4.76
CA ARG A 112 -15.22 -4.95 4.84
C ARG A 112 -14.57 -6.34 4.82
N ASP A 113 -14.98 -7.22 5.74
CA ASP A 113 -14.45 -8.59 5.89
C ASP A 113 -12.91 -8.66 6.01
N PHE A 114 -12.32 -7.70 6.72
CA PHE A 114 -10.89 -7.67 6.91
C PHE A 114 -10.40 -8.90 7.70
N ARG A 115 -9.57 -9.72 7.07
CA ARG A 115 -8.97 -10.92 7.67
C ARG A 115 -7.45 -10.84 7.82
N GLY A 116 -6.91 -9.63 7.74
CA GLY A 116 -5.46 -9.37 7.75
C GLY A 116 -4.85 -9.29 6.35
N LEU A 117 -3.67 -8.69 6.31
CA LEU A 117 -2.90 -8.45 5.10
C LEU A 117 -2.14 -9.71 4.67
N ASN A 118 -1.97 -9.90 3.36
CA ASN A 118 -1.24 -11.03 2.83
C ASN A 118 0.26 -10.89 3.09
N ALA A 119 0.84 -11.81 3.84
CA ALA A 119 2.28 -11.83 4.14
C ALA A 119 3.18 -12.20 2.94
N LYS A 120 2.59 -12.64 1.80
CA LYS A 120 3.33 -13.02 0.59
C LYS A 120 3.40 -11.92 -0.47
N SER A 121 2.83 -10.72 -0.21
CA SER A 121 2.77 -9.62 -1.17
C SER A 121 4.03 -8.73 -1.16
N PHE A 122 5.19 -9.32 -0.85
CA PHE A 122 6.50 -8.71 -1.02
C PHE A 122 7.07 -8.99 -2.41
N ASP A 123 7.96 -8.13 -2.88
CA ASP A 123 8.55 -8.18 -4.23
C ASP A 123 9.92 -8.91 -4.31
N GLY A 124 10.39 -9.54 -3.24
CA GLY A 124 11.72 -10.14 -3.13
C GLY A 124 12.82 -9.15 -2.70
N ARG A 125 12.49 -7.85 -2.60
CA ARG A 125 13.41 -6.77 -2.20
C ARG A 125 12.91 -5.97 -1.01
N GLY A 126 12.01 -6.56 -0.24
CA GLY A 126 11.45 -5.94 0.96
C GLY A 126 10.45 -4.81 0.73
N ASN A 127 9.97 -4.57 -0.50
CA ASN A 127 8.86 -3.68 -0.74
C ASN A 127 7.55 -4.45 -0.64
N TYR A 128 6.51 -3.78 -0.17
CA TYR A 128 5.20 -4.40 0.07
C TYR A 128 4.11 -3.69 -0.72
N SER A 129 3.23 -4.46 -1.37
CA SER A 129 2.10 -3.93 -2.11
C SER A 129 0.79 -4.55 -1.64
N MET A 130 -0.24 -3.73 -1.52
CA MET A 130 -1.59 -4.14 -1.13
C MET A 130 -2.64 -3.41 -1.95
N GLY A 131 -3.71 -4.11 -2.31
CA GLY A 131 -4.88 -3.53 -2.96
C GLY A 131 -5.99 -3.29 -1.96
N VAL A 132 -6.66 -2.17 -2.10
CA VAL A 132 -7.89 -1.81 -1.40
C VAL A 132 -9.01 -1.76 -2.43
N LYS A 133 -10.12 -2.42 -2.16
CA LYS A 133 -11.23 -2.52 -3.12
C LYS A 133 -12.07 -1.25 -3.19
N GLU A 134 -12.17 -0.52 -2.08
CA GLU A 134 -13.09 0.59 -1.93
C GLU A 134 -12.40 1.79 -1.29
N GLN A 135 -12.45 2.98 -1.93
CA GLN A 135 -11.87 4.21 -1.39
C GLN A 135 -12.60 4.74 -0.15
N ILE A 136 -13.83 4.29 0.12
CA ILE A 136 -14.65 4.73 1.25
C ILE A 136 -14.11 4.33 2.63
N ILE A 137 -13.09 3.47 2.69
CA ILE A 137 -12.42 3.13 3.95
C ILE A 137 -11.70 4.34 4.56
N PHE A 138 -11.35 5.32 3.73
CA PHE A 138 -10.71 6.55 4.20
C PHE A 138 -11.75 7.53 4.74
N PRO A 139 -11.56 8.05 5.97
CA PRO A 139 -12.53 8.94 6.63
C PRO A 139 -12.72 10.29 5.91
N GLU A 140 -11.78 10.66 5.04
CA GLU A 140 -11.82 11.89 4.24
C GLU A 140 -12.82 11.83 3.08
N ILE A 141 -13.31 10.62 2.76
CA ILE A 141 -14.24 10.39 1.66
C ILE A 141 -15.66 10.24 2.21
N ASP A 142 -16.53 11.14 1.79
CA ASP A 142 -17.97 11.08 2.07
C ASP A 142 -18.66 10.14 1.09
N TYR A 143 -19.38 9.15 1.59
CA TYR A 143 -20.12 8.19 0.76
C TYR A 143 -21.13 8.86 -0.17
N ASP A 144 -21.82 9.91 0.29
CA ASP A 144 -22.87 10.57 -0.48
C ASP A 144 -22.34 11.44 -1.64
N LYS A 145 -21.03 11.70 -1.68
CA LYS A 145 -20.38 12.56 -2.68
C LYS A 145 -19.58 11.82 -3.73
N ILE A 146 -19.52 10.50 -3.64
CA ILE A 146 -18.82 9.68 -4.62
C ILE A 146 -19.77 9.27 -5.75
N ASP A 147 -19.22 9.24 -6.97
CA ASP A 147 -19.92 8.77 -8.16
C ASP A 147 -19.85 7.25 -8.32
N ALA A 148 -18.72 6.63 -7.97
CA ALA A 148 -18.52 5.18 -8.04
C ALA A 148 -17.49 4.70 -7.00
N LEU A 149 -17.61 3.43 -6.59
CA LEU A 149 -16.61 2.76 -5.77
C LEU A 149 -15.40 2.41 -6.64
N ARG A 150 -14.21 2.83 -6.19
CA ARG A 150 -12.96 2.57 -6.90
C ARG A 150 -11.94 1.92 -5.98
N GLY A 151 -11.26 0.92 -6.52
CA GLY A 151 -10.11 0.34 -5.87
C GLY A 151 -8.86 1.18 -6.03
N LEU A 152 -7.92 0.99 -5.11
CA LEU A 152 -6.60 1.62 -5.19
C LEU A 152 -5.51 0.66 -4.70
N ASP A 153 -4.34 0.79 -5.31
CA ASP A 153 -3.14 0.05 -4.92
C ASP A 153 -2.24 0.94 -4.06
N ILE A 154 -1.76 0.37 -2.95
CA ILE A 154 -0.85 1.02 -2.02
C ILE A 154 0.46 0.25 -2.03
N THR A 155 1.54 0.89 -2.45
CA THR A 155 2.87 0.30 -2.46
C THR A 155 3.78 1.03 -1.47
N LEU A 156 4.32 0.26 -0.53
CA LEU A 156 5.28 0.70 0.47
C LEU A 156 6.69 0.34 -0.03
N THR A 157 7.49 1.35 -0.33
CA THR A 157 8.90 1.15 -0.70
C THR A 157 9.78 1.33 0.52
N THR A 158 10.62 0.33 0.80
CA THR A 158 11.52 0.33 1.94
C THR A 158 12.99 0.35 1.51
N THR A 159 13.90 0.43 2.47
CA THR A 159 15.35 0.24 2.26
C THR A 159 15.79 -1.16 2.66
N ALA A 160 14.88 -2.07 2.97
CA ALA A 160 15.20 -3.45 3.28
C ALA A 160 15.90 -4.15 2.11
N ARG A 161 16.79 -5.06 2.41
CA ARG A 161 17.53 -5.85 1.40
C ARG A 161 16.74 -7.08 0.96
N ASN A 162 16.00 -7.66 1.91
CA ASN A 162 15.24 -8.89 1.75
C ASN A 162 13.81 -8.72 2.28
N ASP A 163 12.93 -9.63 1.90
CA ASP A 163 11.54 -9.64 2.37
C ASP A 163 11.41 -9.88 3.88
N ASP A 164 12.36 -10.60 4.49
CA ASP A 164 12.35 -10.84 5.94
C ASP A 164 12.62 -9.56 6.72
N GLU A 165 13.60 -8.75 6.29
CA GLU A 165 13.84 -7.42 6.86
C GLU A 165 12.64 -6.49 6.66
N GLY A 166 12.03 -6.52 5.46
CA GLY A 166 10.81 -5.76 5.16
C GLY A 166 9.64 -6.19 6.04
N ARG A 167 9.48 -7.50 6.26
CA ARG A 167 8.44 -8.06 7.12
C ARG A 167 8.66 -7.69 8.58
N ALA A 168 9.89 -7.75 9.08
CA ALA A 168 10.25 -7.31 10.42
C ALA A 168 9.92 -5.83 10.62
N LEU A 169 10.29 -4.97 9.66
CA LEU A 169 9.96 -3.55 9.66
C LEU A 169 8.45 -3.30 9.75
N LEU A 170 7.65 -3.93 8.88
CA LEU A 170 6.20 -3.72 8.87
C LEU A 170 5.52 -4.30 10.10
N ARG A 171 6.02 -5.42 10.66
CA ARG A 171 5.56 -5.95 11.96
C ARG A 171 5.82 -4.98 13.10
N ALA A 172 6.97 -4.32 13.11
CA ALA A 172 7.30 -3.31 14.12
C ALA A 172 6.37 -2.07 14.04
N PHE A 173 5.80 -1.78 12.88
CA PHE A 173 4.73 -0.79 12.69
C PHE A 173 3.32 -1.34 13.00
N ASN A 174 3.19 -2.56 13.53
CA ASN A 174 1.92 -3.22 13.83
C ASN A 174 1.03 -3.47 12.60
N PHE A 175 1.63 -3.79 11.45
CA PHE A 175 0.84 -4.24 10.30
C PHE A 175 0.11 -5.53 10.63
N PRO A 176 -1.22 -5.59 10.43
CA PRO A 176 -2.02 -6.77 10.74
C PRO A 176 -1.86 -7.85 9.66
N PHE A 177 -0.73 -8.51 9.63
CA PHE A 177 -0.53 -9.64 8.73
C PHE A 177 -1.38 -10.83 9.13
N ARG A 178 -1.94 -11.49 8.13
CA ARG A 178 -2.64 -12.75 8.32
C ARG A 178 -1.64 -13.79 8.81
N ASN A 179 -1.86 -14.35 10.00
CA ASN A 179 -1.12 -15.52 10.44
C ASN A 179 -1.48 -16.66 9.50
N LEU A 180 -0.51 -17.12 8.69
CA LEU A 180 -0.60 -18.41 8.02
C LEU A 180 -0.58 -19.44 9.15
N SER A 181 -1.77 -19.91 9.56
CA SER A 181 -1.84 -21.05 10.45
C SER A 181 -1.09 -22.19 9.76
N LEU A 182 -0.18 -22.82 10.48
CA LEU A 182 0.63 -23.96 10.05
C LEU A 182 -0.19 -25.25 9.81
N ILE A 183 -1.46 -25.13 9.42
CA ILE A 183 -2.40 -26.25 9.22
C ILE A 183 -2.25 -26.90 7.82
N HIS A 184 -1.18 -26.60 7.10
CA HIS A 184 -0.81 -27.38 5.90
C HIS A 184 0.60 -27.98 6.03
N ILE A 185 0.86 -28.63 7.13
CA ILE A 185 1.81 -29.75 7.12
C ILE A 185 0.99 -30.89 6.53
N SER A 186 1.12 -31.12 5.23
CA SER A 186 0.60 -32.30 4.56
C SER A 186 1.11 -33.52 5.31
N GLU A 187 0.21 -34.29 5.91
CA GLU A 187 0.51 -35.67 6.33
C GLU A 187 1.19 -36.38 5.16
N PRO A 188 2.31 -37.08 5.40
CA PRO A 188 2.92 -37.87 4.35
C PRO A 188 1.91 -38.96 3.94
N THR A 189 1.50 -38.88 2.68
CA THR A 189 0.62 -39.90 2.06
C THR A 189 1.24 -41.25 2.28
N ARG A 190 0.68 -42.06 3.20
CA ARG A 190 1.04 -43.47 3.36
C ARG A 190 0.72 -44.13 2.03
N LEU A 191 1.76 -44.48 1.28
CA LEU A 191 1.69 -45.43 0.19
C LEU A 191 1.17 -46.76 0.75
N ARG A 192 -0.07 -47.08 0.43
CA ARG A 192 -0.58 -48.47 0.59
C ARG A 192 0.12 -49.32 -0.45
N ARG A 193 0.85 -50.32 0.04
CA ARG A 193 1.23 -51.53 -0.74
C ARG A 193 0.00 -52.30 -1.11
#